data_7f6e11c36f7afbab257f398e43ed8cff
#
_entry.id   7f6e11c36f7afbab257f398e43ed8cff
#
_cell.length_a   1.000
_cell.length_b   1.000
_cell.length_c   1.000
_cell.angle_alpha   90.00
_cell.angle_beta   90.00
_cell.angle_gamma   90.00
#
_symmetry.space_group_name_H-M   'P 1'
#
loop_
_entity.id
_entity.type
_entity.pdbx_description
1 polymer ?
#
loop_
_entity_poly.entity_id
_entity_poly.type
_entity_poly.pdbx_seq_one_letter_code
_entity_poly.pdbx_strand_id
1 'polypeptide(L)'
;MLSVVSNGKDVLLICGTMNQTLQMLQIGAELEKLGHRAWFTPYYTTGIYRKLEDLGLLSFTSILGRQKAQAQATLDSRGVKQDFGGRARAYDLVVLCTDLLIPDNLPPNVPWVLVQEGLTEPVTFFSNLVVKLHRFGVPLWAANTSAVGLSGRWTRFCVASQGYADFFAERGCDRSRIVVTGIPNYDNAQQLRQLEFPLRDYVLVLTSDLREVFQIDRRMKFLREVRDRNPGEKIVFKLHPNEKRERAEREIRKLFPDAPVFQTEPAEPMIGHAKKLETQTSTLVFLGLALGIPVTSYLDLDELRRLLPLQNGGRSAANIAQVCAELL
;
A
#
# COMPACT_ATOMS: atom_id res chain seq x y z
N MET A 1 44.46 -3.17 -5.26
CA MET A 1 43.06 -3.62 -5.17
C MET A 1 42.40 -3.33 -6.50
N LEU A 2 42.19 -4.34 -7.31
CA LEU A 2 41.43 -4.23 -8.56
C LEU A 2 39.96 -4.05 -8.15
N SER A 3 39.40 -2.87 -8.45
CA SER A 3 37.93 -2.68 -8.38
C SER A 3 37.30 -3.65 -9.38
N VAL A 4 36.65 -4.67 -8.87
CA VAL A 4 35.70 -5.47 -9.66
C VAL A 4 34.63 -4.49 -10.09
N VAL A 5 34.70 -4.02 -11.34
CA VAL A 5 33.58 -3.35 -11.99
C VAL A 5 32.47 -4.40 -12.06
N SER A 6 31.58 -4.41 -11.08
CA SER A 6 30.39 -5.21 -11.15
C SER A 6 29.64 -4.72 -12.37
N ASN A 7 29.48 -5.60 -13.36
CA ASN A 7 28.72 -5.28 -14.57
C ASN A 7 27.25 -5.18 -14.12
N GLY A 8 26.84 -3.95 -13.75
CA GLY A 8 25.55 -3.68 -13.12
C GLY A 8 24.41 -4.30 -13.93
N LYS A 9 23.51 -5.00 -13.26
CA LYS A 9 22.38 -5.72 -13.84
C LYS A 9 21.20 -4.79 -14.09
N ASP A 10 20.36 -5.12 -15.07
CA ASP A 10 19.15 -4.36 -15.40
C ASP A 10 17.95 -4.94 -14.66
N VAL A 11 17.30 -4.13 -13.84
CA VAL A 11 16.14 -4.49 -13.02
C VAL A 11 14.92 -3.70 -13.50
N LEU A 12 13.83 -4.40 -13.83
CA LEU A 12 12.54 -3.80 -14.19
C LEU A 12 11.67 -3.66 -12.94
N LEU A 13 11.24 -2.42 -12.64
CA LEU A 13 10.32 -2.11 -11.54
C LEU A 13 8.96 -1.69 -12.11
N ILE A 14 7.90 -2.46 -11.80
CA ILE A 14 6.54 -2.21 -12.28
C ILE A 14 5.78 -1.40 -11.25
N CYS A 15 5.37 -0.19 -11.64
CA CYS A 15 4.66 0.80 -10.83
C CYS A 15 3.15 0.73 -11.09
N GLY A 16 2.35 0.52 -10.06
CA GLY A 16 0.87 0.48 -10.16
C GLY A 16 0.21 1.70 -9.54
N THR A 17 -0.35 1.55 -8.35
CA THR A 17 -0.91 2.66 -7.57
C THR A 17 0.16 3.68 -7.18
N MET A 18 -0.24 4.82 -6.63
CA MET A 18 0.72 5.80 -6.11
C MET A 18 1.61 5.18 -5.00
N ASN A 19 1.04 4.37 -4.11
CA ASN A 19 1.81 3.67 -3.07
C ASN A 19 2.86 2.74 -3.66
N GLN A 20 2.48 1.93 -4.66
CA GLN A 20 3.41 1.04 -5.38
C GLN A 20 4.52 1.84 -6.07
N THR A 21 4.16 2.94 -6.73
CA THR A 21 5.11 3.81 -7.43
C THR A 21 6.15 4.39 -6.47
N LEU A 22 5.73 4.90 -5.32
CA LEU A 22 6.63 5.44 -4.30
C LEU A 22 7.54 4.36 -3.70
N GLN A 23 7.05 3.15 -3.48
CA GLN A 23 7.88 2.02 -3.05
C GLN A 23 8.91 1.65 -4.10
N MET A 24 8.50 1.51 -5.36
CA MET A 24 9.42 1.17 -6.46
C MET A 24 10.51 2.20 -6.63
N LEU A 25 10.21 3.50 -6.50
CA LEU A 25 11.20 4.57 -6.56
C LEU A 25 12.25 4.45 -5.44
N GLN A 26 11.82 4.13 -4.22
CA GLN A 26 12.74 3.93 -3.09
C GLN A 26 13.62 2.68 -3.30
N ILE A 27 13.03 1.56 -3.71
CA ILE A 27 13.75 0.31 -3.99
C ILE A 27 14.75 0.51 -5.14
N GLY A 28 14.33 1.19 -6.21
CA GLY A 28 15.19 1.48 -7.35
C GLY A 28 16.40 2.34 -6.99
N ALA A 29 16.21 3.35 -6.12
CA ALA A 29 17.31 4.16 -5.63
C ALA A 29 18.32 3.34 -4.82
N GLU A 30 17.88 2.37 -4.01
CA GLU A 30 18.77 1.47 -3.27
C GLU A 30 19.48 0.47 -4.21
N LEU A 31 18.82 -0.04 -5.24
CA LEU A 31 19.44 -0.88 -6.27
C LEU A 31 20.56 -0.11 -7.03
N GLU A 32 20.33 1.17 -7.34
CA GLU A 32 21.36 2.01 -7.98
C GLU A 32 22.57 2.24 -7.06
N LYS A 33 22.38 2.38 -5.75
CA LYS A 33 23.48 2.42 -4.77
C LYS A 33 24.28 1.11 -4.73
N LEU A 34 23.65 -0.03 -5.01
CA LEU A 34 24.31 -1.33 -5.11
C LEU A 34 24.97 -1.56 -6.49
N GLY A 35 24.93 -0.57 -7.40
CA GLY A 35 25.57 -0.62 -8.71
C GLY A 35 24.73 -1.26 -9.82
N HIS A 36 23.45 -1.56 -9.57
CA HIS A 36 22.51 -2.05 -10.58
C HIS A 36 21.81 -0.90 -11.31
N ARG A 37 21.12 -1.18 -12.39
CA ARG A 37 20.36 -0.19 -13.19
C ARG A 37 18.87 -0.42 -13.00
N ALA A 38 18.20 0.55 -12.38
CA ALA A 38 16.76 0.52 -12.17
C ALA A 38 16.01 1.12 -13.38
N TRP A 39 15.05 0.38 -13.91
CA TRP A 39 14.19 0.77 -15.02
C TRP A 39 12.74 0.70 -14.58
N PHE A 40 12.00 1.76 -14.83
CA PHE A 40 10.62 1.88 -14.35
C PHE A 40 9.62 1.80 -15.49
N THR A 41 8.47 1.20 -15.23
CA THR A 41 7.32 1.23 -16.11
C THR A 41 6.05 1.40 -15.28
N PRO A 42 5.09 2.26 -15.68
CA PRO A 42 3.74 2.18 -15.14
C PRO A 42 3.17 0.79 -15.40
N TYR A 43 2.20 0.39 -14.61
CA TYR A 43 1.52 -0.87 -14.83
C TYR A 43 0.87 -0.91 -16.24
N TYR A 44 0.92 -2.05 -16.87
CA TYR A 44 0.40 -2.23 -18.23
C TYR A 44 -0.20 -3.62 -18.39
N THR A 45 -1.09 -3.74 -19.34
CA THR A 45 -1.73 -5.00 -19.70
C THR A 45 -1.24 -5.50 -21.05
N THR A 46 -1.48 -6.78 -21.32
CA THR A 46 -1.16 -7.46 -22.58
C THR A 46 -2.36 -8.27 -23.07
N GLY A 47 -2.28 -8.81 -24.29
CA GLY A 47 -3.31 -9.70 -24.84
C GLY A 47 -4.70 -9.05 -24.87
N ILE A 48 -5.71 -9.80 -24.44
CA ILE A 48 -7.11 -9.35 -24.41
C ILE A 48 -7.32 -8.18 -23.45
N TYR A 49 -6.60 -8.16 -22.32
CA TYR A 49 -6.72 -7.08 -21.34
C TYR A 49 -6.20 -5.75 -21.89
N ARG A 50 -5.21 -5.76 -22.78
CA ARG A 50 -4.76 -4.56 -23.49
C ARG A 50 -5.87 -3.98 -24.35
N LYS A 51 -6.61 -4.82 -25.09
CA LYS A 51 -7.74 -4.39 -25.91
C LYS A 51 -8.85 -3.77 -25.05
N LEU A 52 -9.14 -4.37 -23.88
CA LEU A 52 -10.12 -3.84 -22.94
C LEU A 52 -9.67 -2.51 -22.32
N GLU A 53 -8.38 -2.36 -22.05
CA GLU A 53 -7.78 -1.11 -21.57
C GLU A 53 -7.90 0.00 -22.65
N ASP A 54 -7.54 -0.31 -23.89
CA ASP A 54 -7.62 0.62 -25.01
C ASP A 54 -9.07 1.06 -25.32
N LEU A 55 -10.06 0.22 -25.01
CA LEU A 55 -11.49 0.54 -25.07
C LEU A 55 -12.01 1.29 -23.83
N GLY A 56 -11.16 1.59 -22.85
CA GLY A 56 -11.53 2.25 -21.61
C GLY A 56 -12.34 1.40 -20.61
N LEU A 57 -12.56 0.12 -20.92
CA LEU A 57 -13.38 -0.78 -20.09
C LEU A 57 -12.71 -1.19 -18.78
N LEU A 58 -11.41 -0.91 -18.58
CA LEU A 58 -10.66 -1.18 -17.37
C LEU A 58 -10.28 0.09 -16.60
N SER A 59 -10.78 1.26 -16.99
CA SER A 59 -10.45 2.56 -16.38
C SER A 59 -10.91 2.68 -14.91
N PHE A 60 -11.85 1.85 -14.48
CA PHE A 60 -12.35 1.78 -13.10
C PHE A 60 -11.44 0.95 -12.16
N THR A 61 -10.44 0.24 -12.70
CA THR A 61 -9.56 -0.58 -11.88
C THR A 61 -8.57 0.26 -11.07
N SER A 62 -8.19 -0.24 -9.90
CA SER A 62 -7.29 0.47 -8.98
C SER A 62 -5.84 0.65 -9.47
N ILE A 63 -5.44 0.01 -10.58
CA ILE A 63 -4.06 0.05 -11.09
C ILE A 63 -3.94 0.57 -12.53
N LEU A 64 -5.08 0.77 -13.21
CA LEU A 64 -5.15 1.30 -14.58
C LEU A 64 -5.84 2.68 -14.61
N GLY A 65 -6.08 3.21 -15.77
CA GLY A 65 -6.76 4.49 -15.94
C GLY A 65 -6.05 5.64 -15.21
N ARG A 66 -6.73 6.28 -14.27
CA ARG A 66 -6.20 7.43 -13.52
C ARG A 66 -4.92 7.11 -12.73
N GLN A 67 -4.82 5.95 -12.12
CA GLN A 67 -3.66 5.55 -11.33
C GLN A 67 -2.42 5.38 -12.21
N LYS A 68 -2.58 4.75 -13.38
CA LYS A 68 -1.53 4.62 -14.38
C LYS A 68 -1.00 5.98 -14.85
N ALA A 69 -1.91 6.94 -15.13
CA ALA A 69 -1.53 8.29 -15.51
C ALA A 69 -0.78 9.04 -14.40
N GLN A 70 -1.19 8.87 -13.15
CA GLN A 70 -0.51 9.44 -11.98
C GLN A 70 0.88 8.82 -11.77
N ALA A 71 1.00 7.49 -11.92
CA ALA A 71 2.29 6.80 -11.86
C ALA A 71 3.24 7.35 -12.93
N GLN A 72 2.78 7.45 -14.19
CA GLN A 72 3.57 8.01 -15.29
C GLN A 72 4.05 9.43 -14.97
N ALA A 73 3.13 10.33 -14.59
CA ALA A 73 3.46 11.72 -14.26
C ALA A 73 4.49 11.80 -13.10
N THR A 74 4.40 10.90 -12.13
CA THR A 74 5.35 10.81 -11.02
C THR A 74 6.73 10.38 -11.52
N LEU A 75 6.80 9.33 -12.35
CA LEU A 75 8.06 8.86 -12.93
C LEU A 75 8.72 9.94 -13.79
N ASP A 76 7.94 10.66 -14.60
CA ASP A 76 8.42 11.78 -15.43
C ASP A 76 8.99 12.90 -14.57
N SER A 77 8.29 13.28 -13.51
CA SER A 77 8.73 14.35 -12.59
C SER A 77 10.02 13.99 -11.83
N ARG A 78 10.31 12.71 -11.65
CA ARG A 78 11.52 12.22 -10.97
C ARG A 78 12.70 12.02 -11.93
N GLY A 79 12.49 12.11 -13.25
CA GLY A 79 13.55 11.95 -14.25
C GLY A 79 14.24 10.59 -14.24
N VAL A 80 13.55 9.53 -13.79
CA VAL A 80 14.09 8.17 -13.70
C VAL A 80 14.12 7.50 -15.07
N LYS A 81 14.96 6.46 -15.22
CA LYS A 81 15.02 5.67 -16.46
C LYS A 81 13.73 4.87 -16.63
N GLN A 82 13.10 5.01 -17.78
CA GLN A 82 11.83 4.37 -18.07
C GLN A 82 11.94 3.44 -19.29
N ASP A 83 11.24 2.30 -19.23
CA ASP A 83 11.02 1.41 -20.36
C ASP A 83 9.55 0.99 -20.37
N PHE A 84 8.74 1.71 -21.14
CA PHE A 84 7.30 1.50 -21.16
C PHE A 84 6.92 0.08 -21.61
N GLY A 85 6.36 -0.70 -20.69
CA GLY A 85 5.99 -2.08 -20.92
C GLY A 85 7.16 -3.06 -20.90
N GLY A 86 8.36 -2.66 -20.46
CA GLY A 86 9.52 -3.54 -20.31
C GLY A 86 9.97 -4.20 -21.61
N ARG A 87 9.98 -3.47 -22.73
CA ARG A 87 10.20 -4.03 -24.08
C ARG A 87 11.50 -3.63 -24.76
N ALA A 88 12.15 -2.58 -24.26
CA ALA A 88 13.33 -2.01 -24.91
C ALA A 88 14.60 -2.83 -24.68
N ARG A 89 14.60 -3.73 -23.71
CA ARG A 89 15.78 -4.52 -23.33
C ARG A 89 15.44 -5.84 -22.66
N ALA A 90 16.45 -6.70 -22.47
CA ALA A 90 16.38 -7.84 -21.57
C ALA A 90 16.65 -7.38 -20.14
N TYR A 91 15.93 -7.94 -19.18
CA TYR A 91 16.09 -7.68 -17.77
C TYR A 91 16.64 -8.90 -17.05
N ASP A 92 17.44 -8.69 -16.01
CA ASP A 92 18.00 -9.74 -15.17
C ASP A 92 17.06 -10.10 -13.99
N LEU A 93 16.17 -9.16 -13.62
CA LEU A 93 15.21 -9.31 -12.53
C LEU A 93 14.00 -8.41 -12.73
N VAL A 94 12.83 -8.83 -12.23
CA VAL A 94 11.60 -8.03 -12.22
C VAL A 94 11.13 -7.84 -10.77
N VAL A 95 10.75 -6.60 -10.41
CA VAL A 95 10.14 -6.26 -9.12
C VAL A 95 8.72 -5.74 -9.35
N LEU A 96 7.74 -6.25 -8.62
CA LEU A 96 6.33 -5.88 -8.76
C LEU A 96 5.60 -5.96 -7.41
N CYS A 97 4.49 -5.21 -7.25
CA CYS A 97 3.67 -5.26 -6.04
C CYS A 97 2.42 -6.13 -6.17
N THR A 98 2.09 -6.62 -7.36
CA THR A 98 0.91 -7.46 -7.56
C THR A 98 1.19 -8.55 -8.59
N ASP A 99 0.72 -9.74 -8.30
CA ASP A 99 0.76 -10.92 -9.17
C ASP A 99 -0.65 -11.39 -9.57
N LEU A 100 -1.66 -10.56 -9.35
CA LEU A 100 -3.06 -10.86 -9.68
C LEU A 100 -3.32 -10.84 -11.19
N LEU A 101 -2.65 -9.95 -11.90
CA LEU A 101 -2.70 -9.84 -13.35
C LEU A 101 -1.29 -9.54 -13.85
N ILE A 102 -0.65 -10.53 -14.47
CA ILE A 102 0.73 -10.46 -14.90
C ILE A 102 0.79 -10.23 -16.41
N PRO A 103 1.55 -9.23 -16.90
CA PRO A 103 1.77 -9.05 -18.33
C PRO A 103 2.49 -10.24 -18.98
N ASP A 104 1.98 -10.71 -20.14
CA ASP A 104 2.48 -11.92 -20.81
C ASP A 104 3.92 -11.80 -21.36
N ASN A 105 4.39 -10.55 -21.57
CA ASN A 105 5.73 -10.30 -22.10
C ASN A 105 6.83 -10.27 -21.03
N LEU A 106 6.48 -10.44 -19.75
CA LEU A 106 7.49 -10.52 -18.70
C LEU A 106 8.31 -11.81 -18.85
N PRO A 107 9.64 -11.73 -18.76
CA PRO A 107 10.49 -12.89 -19.01
C PRO A 107 10.26 -13.97 -17.95
N PRO A 108 9.88 -15.21 -18.34
CA PRO A 108 9.58 -16.26 -17.38
C PRO A 108 10.83 -16.88 -16.73
N ASN A 109 12.00 -16.68 -17.33
CA ASN A 109 13.26 -17.33 -16.95
C ASN A 109 14.15 -16.44 -16.06
N VAL A 110 13.68 -15.26 -15.66
CA VAL A 110 14.38 -14.39 -14.71
C VAL A 110 13.68 -14.42 -13.35
N PRO A 111 14.40 -14.15 -12.23
CA PRO A 111 13.77 -14.08 -10.92
C PRO A 111 12.82 -12.90 -10.83
N TRP A 112 11.70 -13.10 -10.11
CA TRP A 112 10.74 -12.06 -9.78
C TRP A 112 10.68 -11.88 -8.28
N VAL A 113 10.72 -10.62 -7.86
CA VAL A 113 10.53 -10.23 -6.46
C VAL A 113 9.16 -9.55 -6.33
N LEU A 114 8.26 -10.22 -5.62
CA LEU A 114 6.99 -9.63 -5.23
C LEU A 114 7.19 -8.82 -3.95
N VAL A 115 6.65 -7.60 -3.90
CA VAL A 115 6.73 -6.72 -2.73
C VAL A 115 5.32 -6.41 -2.27
N GLN A 116 5.02 -6.64 -1.00
CA GLN A 116 3.74 -6.26 -0.42
C GLN A 116 3.56 -4.74 -0.53
N GLU A 117 2.42 -4.30 -1.09
CA GLU A 117 2.13 -2.87 -1.26
C GLU A 117 1.85 -2.15 0.05
N GLY A 118 1.04 -2.77 0.88
CA GLY A 118 0.52 -2.21 2.11
C GLY A 118 -0.35 -3.22 2.83
N LEU A 119 -1.44 -2.74 3.40
CA LEU A 119 -2.40 -3.59 4.08
C LEU A 119 -3.24 -4.33 3.05
N THR A 120 -3.36 -5.64 3.22
CA THR A 120 -4.27 -6.44 2.40
C THR A 120 -5.72 -6.20 2.83
N GLU A 121 -6.62 -6.19 1.87
CA GLU A 121 -8.05 -6.18 2.17
C GLU A 121 -8.47 -7.44 2.94
N PRO A 122 -9.50 -7.33 3.79
CA PRO A 122 -10.02 -8.48 4.53
C PRO A 122 -10.42 -9.62 3.59
N VAL A 123 -10.12 -10.82 4.04
CA VAL A 123 -10.54 -12.05 3.34
C VAL A 123 -12.06 -12.17 3.39
N THR A 124 -12.70 -12.21 2.24
CA THR A 124 -14.15 -12.39 2.12
C THR A 124 -14.49 -13.81 1.69
N PHE A 125 -15.73 -14.23 1.89
CA PHE A 125 -16.22 -15.49 1.34
C PHE A 125 -16.04 -15.54 -0.19
N PHE A 126 -16.30 -14.44 -0.88
CA PHE A 126 -16.14 -14.33 -2.33
C PHE A 126 -14.66 -14.47 -2.75
N SER A 127 -13.74 -13.77 -2.10
CA SER A 127 -12.31 -13.89 -2.42
C SER A 127 -11.81 -15.32 -2.19
N ASN A 128 -12.25 -15.99 -1.12
CA ASN A 128 -11.92 -17.39 -0.89
C ASN A 128 -12.49 -18.33 -1.97
N LEU A 129 -13.72 -18.06 -2.45
CA LEU A 129 -14.31 -18.83 -3.54
C LEU A 129 -13.51 -18.66 -4.84
N VAL A 130 -13.11 -17.44 -5.20
CA VAL A 130 -12.27 -17.16 -6.37
C VAL A 130 -10.93 -17.91 -6.26
N VAL A 131 -10.27 -17.86 -5.11
CA VAL A 131 -9.02 -18.58 -4.88
C VAL A 131 -9.20 -20.10 -5.06
N LYS A 132 -10.28 -20.68 -4.52
CA LYS A 132 -10.57 -22.11 -4.72
C LYS A 132 -10.87 -22.48 -6.18
N LEU A 133 -11.50 -21.57 -6.92
CA LEU A 133 -11.83 -21.79 -8.33
C LEU A 133 -10.69 -21.44 -9.28
N HIS A 134 -9.62 -20.82 -8.79
CA HIS A 134 -8.47 -20.45 -9.62
C HIS A 134 -7.86 -21.66 -10.35
N ARG A 135 -7.80 -22.81 -9.70
CA ARG A 135 -7.37 -24.08 -10.31
C ARG A 135 -8.21 -24.52 -11.53
N PHE A 136 -9.41 -23.99 -11.69
CA PHE A 136 -10.29 -24.23 -12.84
C PHE A 136 -10.29 -23.07 -13.85
N GLY A 137 -9.32 -22.16 -13.76
CA GLY A 137 -9.14 -21.05 -14.70
C GLY A 137 -9.79 -19.73 -14.30
N VAL A 138 -10.43 -19.64 -13.12
CA VAL A 138 -10.92 -18.33 -12.63
C VAL A 138 -9.71 -17.46 -12.30
N PRO A 139 -9.61 -16.24 -12.86
CA PRO A 139 -8.43 -15.40 -12.67
C PRO A 139 -8.37 -14.82 -11.26
N LEU A 140 -7.17 -14.80 -10.65
CA LEU A 140 -6.95 -14.28 -9.29
C LEU A 140 -7.32 -12.80 -9.12
N TRP A 141 -7.26 -12.01 -10.18
CA TRP A 141 -7.65 -10.59 -10.12
C TRP A 141 -9.14 -10.39 -9.79
N ALA A 142 -9.98 -11.42 -9.95
CA ALA A 142 -11.38 -11.38 -9.51
C ALA A 142 -11.54 -11.44 -7.97
N ALA A 143 -10.50 -11.87 -7.25
CA ALA A 143 -10.38 -11.67 -5.81
C ALA A 143 -9.75 -10.29 -5.52
N ASN A 144 -9.92 -9.78 -4.32
CA ASN A 144 -9.27 -8.54 -3.91
C ASN A 144 -7.76 -8.74 -3.62
N THR A 145 -7.09 -7.72 -3.07
CA THR A 145 -5.66 -7.76 -2.74
C THR A 145 -5.26 -8.88 -1.77
N SER A 146 -6.23 -9.51 -1.09
CA SER A 146 -5.99 -10.68 -0.24
C SER A 146 -5.51 -11.91 -1.01
N ALA A 147 -5.64 -11.95 -2.35
CA ALA A 147 -5.14 -13.02 -3.21
C ALA A 147 -3.72 -12.76 -3.76
N VAL A 148 -3.10 -11.64 -3.45
CA VAL A 148 -1.70 -11.36 -3.82
C VAL A 148 -0.78 -12.42 -3.22
N GLY A 149 0.20 -12.87 -3.99
CA GLY A 149 1.14 -13.92 -3.61
C GLY A 149 0.70 -15.34 -4.02
N LEU A 150 -0.55 -15.54 -4.43
CA LEU A 150 -1.07 -16.88 -4.73
C LEU A 150 -0.78 -17.37 -6.16
N SER A 151 -0.21 -16.55 -7.05
CA SER A 151 0.20 -17.00 -8.39
C SER A 151 1.35 -18.01 -8.36
N GLY A 152 2.19 -17.98 -7.31
CA GLY A 152 3.37 -18.81 -7.17
C GLY A 152 4.51 -18.49 -8.15
N ARG A 153 4.37 -17.49 -9.02
CA ARG A 153 5.34 -17.14 -10.08
C ARG A 153 6.56 -16.33 -9.59
N TRP A 154 6.51 -15.80 -8.39
CA TRP A 154 7.59 -15.03 -7.79
C TRP A 154 8.68 -15.95 -7.19
N THR A 155 9.93 -15.50 -7.20
CA THR A 155 11.09 -16.17 -6.61
C THR A 155 11.21 -15.84 -5.12
N ARG A 156 10.97 -14.57 -4.77
CA ARG A 156 10.91 -14.09 -3.38
C ARG A 156 9.69 -13.18 -3.20
N PHE A 157 9.08 -13.25 -2.02
CA PHE A 157 8.00 -12.36 -1.62
C PHE A 157 8.41 -11.57 -0.38
N CYS A 158 8.69 -10.28 -0.56
CA CYS A 158 9.06 -9.36 0.51
C CYS A 158 7.80 -8.83 1.19
N VAL A 159 7.66 -9.09 2.49
CA VAL A 159 6.46 -8.77 3.27
C VAL A 159 6.75 -7.81 4.41
N ALA A 160 5.68 -7.15 4.88
CA ALA A 160 5.73 -6.06 5.85
C ALA A 160 6.18 -6.49 7.26
N SER A 161 5.83 -7.70 7.68
CA SER A 161 6.10 -8.19 9.04
C SER A 161 6.05 -9.71 9.11
N GLN A 162 6.45 -10.27 10.26
CA GLN A 162 6.30 -11.70 10.55
C GLN A 162 4.83 -12.13 10.51
N GLY A 163 3.91 -11.31 11.05
CA GLY A 163 2.48 -11.60 10.99
C GLY A 163 1.95 -11.72 9.58
N TYR A 164 2.45 -10.88 8.66
CA TYR A 164 2.12 -11.02 7.24
C TYR A 164 2.77 -12.23 6.58
N ALA A 165 3.98 -12.61 6.98
CA ALA A 165 4.60 -13.83 6.48
C ALA A 165 3.77 -15.07 6.84
N ASP A 166 3.26 -15.11 8.05
CA ASP A 166 2.39 -16.20 8.53
C ASP A 166 1.02 -16.14 7.84
N PHE A 167 0.42 -14.95 7.71
CA PHE A 167 -0.82 -14.73 6.99
C PHE A 167 -0.77 -15.26 5.53
N PHE A 168 0.27 -14.93 4.78
CA PHE A 168 0.41 -15.39 3.40
C PHE A 168 0.71 -16.91 3.33
N ALA A 169 1.50 -17.44 4.25
CA ALA A 169 1.79 -18.87 4.33
C ALA A 169 0.53 -19.70 4.63
N GLU A 170 -0.30 -19.26 5.59
CA GLU A 170 -1.60 -19.88 5.92
C GLU A 170 -2.57 -19.91 4.72
N ARG A 171 -2.41 -18.97 3.78
CA ARG A 171 -3.20 -18.87 2.56
C ARG A 171 -2.66 -19.70 1.39
N GLY A 172 -1.51 -20.35 1.55
CA GLY A 172 -0.92 -21.24 0.55
C GLY A 172 0.31 -20.69 -0.17
N CYS A 173 0.84 -19.53 0.21
CA CYS A 173 2.14 -19.08 -0.28
C CYS A 173 3.26 -19.94 0.30
N ASP A 174 4.27 -20.24 -0.51
CA ASP A 174 5.44 -21.01 -0.05
C ASP A 174 6.24 -20.20 1.00
N ARG A 175 6.16 -20.64 2.26
CA ARG A 175 6.82 -19.97 3.39
C ARG A 175 8.33 -19.81 3.23
N SER A 176 8.98 -20.75 2.55
CA SER A 176 10.44 -20.74 2.34
C SER A 176 10.90 -19.61 1.39
N ARG A 177 9.99 -19.07 0.61
CA ARG A 177 10.23 -17.99 -0.37
C ARG A 177 9.79 -16.62 0.15
N ILE A 178 9.11 -16.56 1.30
CA ILE A 178 8.69 -15.30 1.92
C ILE A 178 9.84 -14.74 2.78
N VAL A 179 10.14 -13.45 2.58
CA VAL A 179 11.19 -12.72 3.30
C VAL A 179 10.58 -11.53 4.03
N VAL A 180 10.81 -11.41 5.32
CA VAL A 180 10.35 -10.28 6.13
C VAL A 180 11.34 -9.13 6.00
N THR A 181 11.00 -8.13 5.19
CA THR A 181 11.86 -6.97 4.89
C THR A 181 11.35 -5.67 5.52
N GLY A 182 10.08 -5.64 5.93
CA GLY A 182 9.32 -4.40 6.05
C GLY A 182 8.87 -3.90 4.67
N ILE A 183 8.09 -2.82 4.64
CA ILE A 183 7.65 -2.14 3.41
C ILE A 183 7.91 -0.64 3.50
N PRO A 184 8.48 0.00 2.47
CA PRO A 184 9.03 1.36 2.56
C PRO A 184 8.06 2.44 3.03
N ASN A 185 6.78 2.34 2.67
CA ASN A 185 5.80 3.37 2.99
C ASN A 185 5.33 3.34 4.46
N TYR A 186 5.70 2.29 5.24
CA TYR A 186 5.17 2.07 6.59
C TYR A 186 6.26 1.75 7.61
N ASP A 187 7.54 1.85 7.28
CA ASP A 187 8.63 1.36 8.11
C ASP A 187 9.29 2.41 9.03
N ASN A 188 8.78 3.65 9.02
CA ASN A 188 9.32 4.74 9.83
C ASN A 188 8.24 5.74 10.27
N ALA A 189 7.26 5.26 11.04
CA ALA A 189 6.17 6.11 11.53
C ALA A 189 6.67 7.27 12.42
N GLN A 190 7.82 7.14 13.09
CA GLN A 190 8.37 8.20 13.94
C GLN A 190 8.70 9.48 13.15
N GLN A 191 8.98 9.40 11.85
CA GLN A 191 9.18 10.57 11.00
C GLN A 191 7.93 11.46 10.92
N LEU A 192 6.73 10.91 11.14
CA LEU A 192 5.49 11.68 11.10
C LEU A 192 5.46 12.80 12.15
N ARG A 193 6.18 12.62 13.26
CA ARG A 193 6.30 13.63 14.32
C ARG A 193 7.15 14.83 13.90
N GLN A 194 7.93 14.71 12.84
CA GLN A 194 8.78 15.77 12.29
C GLN A 194 8.07 16.61 11.23
N LEU A 195 6.93 16.11 10.73
CA LEU A 195 6.14 16.84 9.73
C LEU A 195 5.46 18.06 10.38
N GLU A 196 5.35 19.15 9.65
CA GLU A 196 4.70 20.34 10.15
C GLU A 196 3.19 20.18 10.17
N PHE A 197 2.59 20.50 11.32
CA PHE A 197 1.13 20.67 11.48
C PHE A 197 0.87 21.66 12.62
N PRO A 198 -0.10 22.60 12.47
CA PRO A 198 -0.25 23.70 13.41
C PRO A 198 -0.88 23.31 14.75
N LEU A 199 -1.44 22.12 14.87
CA LEU A 199 -2.09 21.64 16.09
C LEU A 199 -1.25 20.53 16.76
N ARG A 200 -1.35 20.45 18.10
CA ARG A 200 -0.66 19.47 18.94
C ARG A 200 -1.61 18.95 20.03
N ASP A 201 -1.34 17.76 20.54
CA ASP A 201 -1.97 17.16 21.72
C ASP A 201 -3.50 17.10 21.65
N TYR A 202 -4.02 16.55 20.58
CA TYR A 202 -5.44 16.38 20.33
C TYR A 202 -5.80 14.91 20.08
N VAL A 203 -7.09 14.60 20.22
CA VAL A 203 -7.66 13.35 19.73
C VAL A 203 -8.00 13.53 18.25
N LEU A 204 -7.34 12.76 17.38
CA LEU A 204 -7.64 12.76 15.96
C LEU A 204 -8.73 11.73 15.65
N VAL A 205 -9.79 12.18 15.01
CA VAL A 205 -10.88 11.33 14.54
C VAL A 205 -10.80 11.20 13.03
N LEU A 206 -10.43 10.01 12.55
CA LEU A 206 -10.44 9.68 11.12
C LEU A 206 -11.80 9.10 10.74
N THR A 207 -12.50 9.77 9.84
CA THR A 207 -13.78 9.27 9.34
C THR A 207 -13.57 8.31 8.16
N SER A 208 -14.62 7.56 7.80
CA SER A 208 -14.59 6.56 6.73
C SER A 208 -15.68 6.86 5.71
N ASP A 209 -15.45 6.53 4.45
CA ASP A 209 -16.38 6.73 3.33
C ASP A 209 -17.41 5.59 3.17
N LEU A 210 -17.82 4.98 4.27
CA LEU A 210 -18.70 3.80 4.25
C LEU A 210 -19.95 3.98 3.39
N ARG A 211 -20.56 5.18 3.42
CA ARG A 211 -21.77 5.47 2.61
C ARG A 211 -21.45 5.61 1.13
N GLU A 212 -20.29 6.13 0.80
CA GLU A 212 -19.85 6.31 -0.57
C GLU A 212 -19.53 4.97 -1.25
N VAL A 213 -19.21 3.94 -0.45
CA VAL A 213 -18.99 2.56 -0.90
C VAL A 213 -20.17 1.64 -0.56
N PHE A 214 -21.37 2.22 -0.37
CA PHE A 214 -22.65 1.51 -0.11
C PHE A 214 -22.65 0.60 1.13
N GLN A 215 -21.85 0.93 2.14
CA GLN A 215 -21.84 0.25 3.44
C GLN A 215 -22.65 1.00 4.48
N ILE A 216 -23.08 0.26 5.53
CA ILE A 216 -23.84 0.84 6.62
C ILE A 216 -22.93 1.68 7.50
N ASP A 217 -23.17 3.00 7.49
CA ASP A 217 -22.49 3.95 8.35
C ASP A 217 -23.36 4.36 9.55
N ARG A 218 -22.95 3.97 10.75
CA ARG A 218 -23.58 4.40 12.00
C ARG A 218 -22.90 5.66 12.56
N ARG A 219 -22.66 6.66 11.70
CA ARG A 219 -21.90 7.88 11.99
C ARG A 219 -22.30 8.53 13.32
N MET A 220 -23.57 8.77 13.54
CA MET A 220 -24.03 9.46 14.77
C MET A 220 -23.79 8.62 16.03
N LYS A 221 -23.81 7.29 15.94
CA LYS A 221 -23.39 6.43 17.05
C LYS A 221 -21.92 6.58 17.31
N PHE A 222 -21.07 6.48 16.29
CA PHE A 222 -19.61 6.66 16.40
C PHE A 222 -19.24 8.00 16.99
N LEU A 223 -19.83 9.11 16.53
CA LEU A 223 -19.56 10.44 17.04
C LEU A 223 -19.93 10.60 18.52
N ARG A 224 -21.05 9.99 18.99
CA ARG A 224 -21.39 9.96 20.43
C ARG A 224 -20.36 9.18 21.22
N GLU A 225 -19.96 8.01 20.76
CA GLU A 225 -18.91 7.21 21.41
C GLU A 225 -17.59 7.95 21.51
N VAL A 226 -17.17 8.67 20.46
CA VAL A 226 -15.97 9.54 20.48
C VAL A 226 -16.09 10.61 21.56
N ARG A 227 -17.23 11.31 21.63
CA ARG A 227 -17.48 12.35 22.65
C ARG A 227 -17.41 11.77 24.06
N ASP A 228 -18.09 10.64 24.27
CA ASP A 228 -18.25 10.04 25.60
C ASP A 228 -16.93 9.42 26.13
N ARG A 229 -16.05 8.95 25.21
CA ARG A 229 -14.71 8.46 25.56
C ARG A 229 -13.66 9.55 25.79
N ASN A 230 -13.92 10.78 25.34
CA ASN A 230 -12.92 11.86 25.35
C ASN A 230 -13.50 13.15 25.95
N PRO A 231 -14.00 13.13 27.21
CA PRO A 231 -14.59 14.32 27.82
C PRO A 231 -13.53 15.40 28.04
N GLY A 232 -13.83 16.63 27.60
CA GLY A 232 -12.93 17.77 27.75
C GLY A 232 -11.70 17.81 26.86
N GLU A 233 -11.55 16.83 25.97
CA GLU A 233 -10.42 16.76 25.08
C GLU A 233 -10.61 17.62 23.82
N LYS A 234 -9.49 18.15 23.31
CA LYS A 234 -9.46 18.79 22.00
C LYS A 234 -9.64 17.75 20.90
N ILE A 235 -10.74 17.81 20.16
CA ILE A 235 -11.05 16.88 19.07
C ILE A 235 -10.77 17.56 17.74
N VAL A 236 -10.10 16.81 16.83
CA VAL A 236 -9.81 17.23 15.46
C VAL A 236 -10.32 16.15 14.51
N PHE A 237 -11.05 16.54 13.47
CA PHE A 237 -11.58 15.61 12.48
C PHE A 237 -10.78 15.68 11.18
N LYS A 238 -10.47 14.51 10.62
CA LYS A 238 -9.96 14.33 9.25
C LYS A 238 -10.94 13.46 8.49
N LEU A 239 -11.59 14.06 7.51
CA LEU A 239 -12.54 13.36 6.64
C LEU A 239 -11.81 12.47 5.63
N HIS A 240 -12.44 11.36 5.26
CA HIS A 240 -11.98 10.59 4.13
C HIS A 240 -12.10 11.42 2.83
N PRO A 241 -11.15 11.34 1.89
CA PRO A 241 -11.19 12.16 0.67
C PRO A 241 -12.48 12.00 -0.17
N ASN A 242 -13.08 10.81 -0.15
CA ASN A 242 -14.30 10.48 -0.91
C ASN A 242 -15.60 10.95 -0.22
N GLU A 243 -15.56 11.37 1.05
CA GLU A 243 -16.78 11.79 1.75
C GLU A 243 -17.33 13.11 1.20
N LYS A 244 -18.65 13.23 1.23
CA LYS A 244 -19.34 14.49 0.94
C LYS A 244 -19.16 15.45 2.14
N ARG A 245 -18.27 16.44 1.98
CA ARG A 245 -17.82 17.34 3.04
C ARG A 245 -18.97 17.99 3.79
N GLU A 246 -19.92 18.60 3.07
CA GLU A 246 -21.00 19.37 3.67
C GLU A 246 -21.90 18.50 4.57
N ARG A 247 -22.10 17.24 4.18
CA ARG A 247 -22.85 16.27 4.97
C ARG A 247 -22.07 15.89 6.23
N ALA A 248 -20.81 15.52 6.09
CA ALA A 248 -19.95 15.08 7.17
C ALA A 248 -19.77 16.20 8.22
N GLU A 249 -19.47 17.43 7.81
CA GLU A 249 -19.36 18.59 8.70
C GLU A 249 -20.66 18.86 9.44
N ARG A 250 -21.81 18.85 8.75
CA ARG A 250 -23.12 19.07 9.40
C ARG A 250 -23.42 18.03 10.48
N GLU A 251 -23.02 16.77 10.28
CA GLU A 251 -23.18 15.71 11.27
C GLU A 251 -22.22 15.90 12.46
N ILE A 252 -20.97 16.26 12.21
CA ILE A 252 -19.95 16.53 13.23
C ILE A 252 -20.37 17.72 14.09
N ARG A 253 -20.78 18.84 13.47
CA ARG A 253 -21.18 20.08 14.18
C ARG A 253 -22.31 19.89 15.17
N LYS A 254 -23.15 18.85 15.03
CA LYS A 254 -24.22 18.53 16.01
C LYS A 254 -23.69 18.17 17.39
N LEU A 255 -22.48 17.60 17.47
CA LEU A 255 -21.89 17.13 18.72
C LEU A 255 -20.56 17.84 19.05
N PHE A 256 -19.91 18.42 18.06
CA PHE A 256 -18.62 19.09 18.13
C PHE A 256 -18.66 20.42 17.33
N PRO A 257 -19.39 21.45 17.84
CA PRO A 257 -19.63 22.67 17.07
C PRO A 257 -18.34 23.39 16.66
N ASP A 258 -17.31 23.39 17.51
CA ASP A 258 -16.08 24.18 17.34
C ASP A 258 -14.88 23.32 16.88
N ALA A 259 -15.06 22.00 16.64
CA ALA A 259 -13.96 21.11 16.28
C ALA A 259 -13.42 21.43 14.87
N PRO A 260 -12.09 21.55 14.67
CA PRO A 260 -11.50 21.66 13.35
C PRO A 260 -11.80 20.42 12.49
N VAL A 261 -12.18 20.65 11.22
CA VAL A 261 -12.49 19.60 10.25
C VAL A 261 -11.64 19.80 9.00
N PHE A 262 -10.82 18.82 8.67
CA PHE A 262 -9.93 18.79 7.52
C PHE A 262 -10.37 17.74 6.53
N GLN A 263 -10.10 17.91 5.23
CA GLN A 263 -10.37 16.89 4.20
C GLN A 263 -9.24 16.76 3.17
N THR A 264 -8.72 17.86 2.67
CA THR A 264 -7.70 17.88 1.62
C THR A 264 -6.28 17.76 2.15
N GLU A 265 -6.06 18.15 3.38
CA GLU A 265 -4.77 18.09 4.05
C GLU A 265 -4.32 16.63 4.25
N PRO A 266 -3.02 16.31 4.15
CA PRO A 266 -2.52 14.97 4.41
C PRO A 266 -2.76 14.55 5.86
N ALA A 267 -3.08 13.28 6.07
CA ALA A 267 -3.39 12.75 7.40
C ALA A 267 -2.13 12.47 8.24
N GLU A 268 -1.02 12.20 7.59
CA GLU A 268 0.24 11.79 8.20
C GLU A 268 0.76 12.82 9.23
N PRO A 269 0.88 14.13 8.90
CA PRO A 269 1.26 15.14 9.89
C PRO A 269 0.27 15.20 11.05
N MET A 270 -1.03 15.04 10.76
CA MET A 270 -2.06 15.07 11.79
C MET A 270 -1.91 13.89 12.77
N ILE A 271 -1.66 12.68 12.26
CA ILE A 271 -1.42 11.49 13.08
C ILE A 271 -0.15 11.65 13.91
N GLY A 272 0.92 12.22 13.32
CA GLY A 272 2.20 12.45 14.00
C GLY A 272 2.11 13.33 15.25
N HIS A 273 1.12 14.21 15.31
CA HIS A 273 0.91 15.16 16.42
C HIS A 273 -0.33 14.88 17.28
N ALA A 274 -1.07 13.81 16.96
CA ALA A 274 -2.17 13.35 17.77
C ALA A 274 -1.67 12.62 19.04
N LYS A 275 -2.36 12.81 20.15
CA LYS A 275 -2.13 12.03 21.38
C LYS A 275 -2.96 10.74 21.42
N LYS A 276 -4.01 10.66 20.61
CA LYS A 276 -4.92 9.52 20.49
C LYS A 276 -5.57 9.52 19.11
N LEU A 277 -5.85 8.33 18.60
CA LEU A 277 -6.52 8.12 17.32
C LEU A 277 -7.86 7.39 17.52
N GLU A 278 -8.92 7.92 16.94
CA GLU A 278 -10.25 7.32 16.93
C GLU A 278 -10.70 7.12 15.47
N THR A 279 -11.13 5.92 15.09
CA THR A 279 -11.63 5.67 13.74
C THR A 279 -12.64 4.54 13.71
N GLN A 280 -13.47 4.48 12.66
CA GLN A 280 -14.32 3.32 12.42
C GLN A 280 -13.50 2.20 11.73
N THR A 281 -13.06 2.42 10.51
CA THR A 281 -12.45 1.38 9.67
C THR A 281 -11.26 1.87 8.83
N SER A 282 -10.65 3.00 9.21
CA SER A 282 -9.51 3.53 8.44
C SER A 282 -8.25 2.69 8.60
N THR A 283 -7.59 2.35 7.50
CA THR A 283 -6.29 1.66 7.50
C THR A 283 -5.15 2.51 8.08
N LEU A 284 -5.33 3.83 8.18
CA LEU A 284 -4.38 4.72 8.86
C LEU A 284 -4.23 4.43 10.36
N VAL A 285 -5.10 3.56 10.92
CA VAL A 285 -4.95 3.00 12.27
C VAL A 285 -3.56 2.40 12.51
N PHE A 286 -2.93 1.83 11.49
CA PHE A 286 -1.58 1.26 11.61
C PHE A 286 -0.51 2.31 11.92
N LEU A 287 -0.64 3.53 11.41
CA LEU A 287 0.29 4.60 11.74
C LEU A 287 0.17 5.01 13.21
N GLY A 288 -1.05 5.04 13.76
CA GLY A 288 -1.27 5.27 15.19
C GLY A 288 -0.65 4.17 16.05
N LEU A 289 -0.85 2.89 15.66
CA LEU A 289 -0.25 1.75 16.34
C LEU A 289 1.29 1.77 16.26
N ALA A 290 1.85 2.10 15.08
CA ALA A 290 3.29 2.20 14.87
C ALA A 290 3.94 3.35 15.67
N LEU A 291 3.20 4.44 15.89
CA LEU A 291 3.62 5.55 16.76
C LEU A 291 3.50 5.23 18.26
N GLY A 292 2.82 4.14 18.62
CA GLY A 292 2.55 3.76 20.00
C GLY A 292 1.54 4.66 20.72
N ILE A 293 0.71 5.41 19.98
CA ILE A 293 -0.35 6.21 20.60
C ILE A 293 -1.59 5.34 20.85
N PRO A 294 -2.44 5.67 21.85
CA PRO A 294 -3.71 4.99 22.05
C PRO A 294 -4.60 5.05 20.82
N VAL A 295 -5.15 3.91 20.41
CA VAL A 295 -6.01 3.79 19.23
C VAL A 295 -7.33 3.14 19.63
N THR A 296 -8.44 3.68 19.12
CA THR A 296 -9.77 3.06 19.17
C THR A 296 -10.30 2.88 17.76
N SER A 297 -10.72 1.66 17.40
CA SER A 297 -11.25 1.33 16.10
C SER A 297 -12.32 0.24 16.21
N TYR A 298 -13.18 0.12 15.18
CA TYR A 298 -14.06 -1.04 15.00
C TYR A 298 -13.36 -2.24 14.36
N LEU A 299 -12.12 -2.03 13.87
CA LEU A 299 -11.26 -3.12 13.40
C LEU A 299 -10.69 -3.90 14.59
N ASP A 300 -10.35 -5.16 14.37
CA ASP A 300 -9.67 -5.99 15.36
C ASP A 300 -8.24 -5.46 15.59
N LEU A 301 -8.03 -4.78 16.71
CA LEU A 301 -6.75 -4.17 17.03
C LEU A 301 -5.66 -5.21 17.36
N ASP A 302 -6.00 -6.40 17.84
CA ASP A 302 -5.02 -7.43 18.14
C ASP A 302 -4.50 -8.07 16.86
N GLU A 303 -5.38 -8.32 15.91
CA GLU A 303 -4.97 -8.73 14.57
C GLU A 303 -4.14 -7.64 13.86
N LEU A 304 -4.53 -6.38 13.99
CA LEU A 304 -3.76 -5.27 13.42
C LEU A 304 -2.36 -5.15 14.04
N ARG A 305 -2.21 -5.37 15.34
CA ARG A 305 -0.89 -5.41 16.00
C ARG A 305 -0.05 -6.60 15.52
N ARG A 306 -0.65 -7.75 15.32
CA ARG A 306 0.02 -8.94 14.74
C ARG A 306 0.56 -8.65 13.33
N LEU A 307 -0.21 -7.93 12.53
CA LEU A 307 0.13 -7.58 11.15
C LEU A 307 0.98 -6.31 11.01
N LEU A 308 1.26 -5.60 12.11
CA LEU A 308 1.92 -4.29 12.06
C LEU A 308 3.23 -4.35 11.28
N PRO A 309 3.41 -3.48 10.25
CA PRO A 309 4.66 -3.40 9.50
C PRO A 309 5.87 -3.11 10.39
N LEU A 310 7.00 -3.71 10.08
CA LEU A 310 8.25 -3.46 10.80
C LEU A 310 8.60 -1.97 10.78
N GLN A 311 8.94 -1.47 11.97
CA GLN A 311 9.44 -0.10 12.14
C GLN A 311 10.97 -0.15 12.19
N ASN A 312 11.61 -0.25 11.01
CA ASN A 312 13.05 -0.42 10.88
C ASN A 312 13.81 0.86 10.46
N GLY A 313 13.18 2.01 10.66
CA GLY A 313 13.80 3.33 10.48
C GLY A 313 14.07 3.71 9.04
N GLY A 314 13.23 3.30 8.09
CA GLY A 314 13.37 3.65 6.66
C GLY A 314 14.28 2.69 5.88
N ARG A 315 14.64 1.53 6.44
CA ARG A 315 15.56 0.59 5.78
C ARG A 315 14.89 -0.47 4.91
N SER A 316 13.56 -0.51 4.85
CA SER A 316 12.86 -1.57 4.09
C SER A 316 13.22 -1.57 2.61
N ALA A 317 13.37 -0.41 2.00
CA ALA A 317 13.81 -0.32 0.59
C ALA A 317 15.20 -0.94 0.38
N ALA A 318 16.15 -0.67 1.27
CA ALA A 318 17.49 -1.26 1.22
C ALA A 318 17.45 -2.78 1.47
N ASN A 319 16.63 -3.25 2.42
CA ASN A 319 16.46 -4.68 2.67
C ASN A 319 15.90 -5.40 1.44
N ILE A 320 14.91 -4.82 0.76
CA ILE A 320 14.33 -5.37 -0.47
C ILE A 320 15.36 -5.35 -1.60
N ALA A 321 16.12 -4.26 -1.76
CA ALA A 321 17.18 -4.17 -2.75
C ALA A 321 18.27 -5.23 -2.52
N GLN A 322 18.60 -5.55 -1.27
CA GLN A 322 19.52 -6.63 -0.93
C GLN A 322 18.97 -8.01 -1.34
N VAL A 323 17.67 -8.30 -1.09
CA VAL A 323 17.00 -9.53 -1.57
C VAL A 323 17.06 -9.62 -3.10
N CYS A 324 16.89 -8.49 -3.80
CA CYS A 324 17.04 -8.45 -5.26
C CYS A 324 18.48 -8.76 -5.70
N ALA A 325 19.48 -8.15 -5.04
CA ALA A 325 20.90 -8.34 -5.35
C ALA A 325 21.37 -9.79 -5.15
N GLU A 326 20.82 -10.50 -4.17
CA GLU A 326 21.09 -11.93 -3.93
C GLU A 326 20.58 -12.86 -5.06
N LEU A 327 19.70 -12.37 -5.93
CA LEU A 327 19.13 -13.08 -7.06
C LEU A 327 19.81 -12.73 -8.40
N LEU A 328 20.66 -11.69 -8.43
CA LEU A 328 21.36 -11.16 -9.61
C LEU A 328 22.78 -11.69 -9.75
#